data_03db573ef87d4f2ab91e56b5d2356eca
#
_entry.id   03db573ef87d4f2ab91e56b5d2356eca
#
_cell.length_a   1.000
_cell.length_b   1.000
_cell.length_c   1.000
_cell.angle_alpha   90.00
_cell.angle_beta   90.00
_cell.angle_gamma   90.00
#
_symmetry.space_group_name_H-M   'P 1'
#
loop_
_entity.id
_entity.type
_entity.pdbx_description
1 polymer ?
#
loop_
_entity_poly.entity_id
_entity_poly.type
_entity_poly.pdbx_seq_one_letter_code
_entity_poly.pdbx_strand_id
1 'polypeptide(L)'
;MKTLRNLFPLLLTLTLLLCTASGAVAGTTDDGFVDYAAQLQLNMSSATAKTSATVRTHVDGDTVHFDVPESVCADGVLKARFLALNTPESTGKIEEYGVAASHFTQEKLASAVSIILESDSDRWELDSTGGRMLVWVWYQPSEGAEYRNLNLELLQNGYARAYSTANNQYGSICSSALDQARQFKLNLY
;
A
#
# COMPACT_ATOMS: atom_id res chain seq x y z
N MET A 1 -8.04 50.94 64.06
CA MET A 1 -8.19 49.57 63.61
C MET A 1 -8.20 49.62 62.10
N LYS A 2 -7.09 49.25 61.43
CA LYS A 2 -6.97 49.25 59.96
C LYS A 2 -6.75 47.80 59.54
N THR A 3 -7.69 47.25 58.79
CA THR A 3 -7.67 45.88 58.23
C THR A 3 -6.82 45.87 56.97
N LEU A 4 -5.76 45.09 57.01
CA LEU A 4 -4.83 44.86 55.91
C LEU A 4 -5.45 43.79 54.99
N ARG A 5 -5.79 44.16 53.75
CA ARG A 5 -6.26 43.21 52.70
C ARG A 5 -5.02 42.71 51.94
N ASN A 6 -4.70 41.44 52.13
CA ASN A 6 -3.69 40.72 51.34
C ASN A 6 -4.17 40.50 49.89
N LEU A 7 -3.52 41.15 48.94
CA LEU A 7 -3.62 40.80 47.52
C LEU A 7 -2.62 39.67 47.23
N PHE A 8 -3.13 38.50 46.90
CA PHE A 8 -2.35 37.42 46.27
C PHE A 8 -2.31 37.67 44.77
N PRO A 9 -1.15 37.72 44.10
CA PRO A 9 -1.10 37.70 42.65
C PRO A 9 -1.26 36.26 42.18
N LEU A 10 -2.29 36.04 41.34
CA LEU A 10 -2.54 34.79 40.62
C LEU A 10 -1.49 34.67 39.52
N LEU A 11 -0.46 33.85 39.75
CA LEU A 11 0.54 33.51 38.73
C LEU A 11 -0.06 32.54 37.75
N LEU A 12 -0.50 33.08 36.58
CA LEU A 12 -1.03 32.28 35.45
C LEU A 12 0.16 31.66 34.72
N THR A 13 0.54 30.42 35.07
CA THR A 13 1.54 29.66 34.31
C THR A 13 0.90 29.16 33.04
N LEU A 14 1.22 29.83 31.91
CA LEU A 14 0.92 29.41 30.58
C LEU A 14 1.84 28.21 30.22
N THR A 15 1.37 26.98 30.44
CA THR A 15 2.05 25.78 29.92
C THR A 15 1.87 25.73 28.42
N LEU A 16 2.92 26.13 27.68
CA LEU A 16 3.01 25.94 26.23
C LEU A 16 3.15 24.44 25.95
N LEU A 17 2.03 23.81 25.55
CA LEU A 17 2.03 22.42 25.09
C LEU A 17 2.74 22.39 23.72
N LEU A 18 4.03 22.07 23.75
CA LEU A 18 4.80 21.84 22.51
C LEU A 18 4.29 20.53 21.89
N CYS A 19 3.35 20.64 20.94
CA CYS A 19 2.93 19.53 20.11
C CYS A 19 4.11 19.23 19.18
N THR A 20 5.00 18.33 19.58
CA THR A 20 5.99 17.75 18.67
C THR A 20 5.25 16.90 17.69
N ALA A 21 5.03 17.40 16.47
CA ALA A 21 4.67 16.57 15.34
C ALA A 21 5.80 15.56 15.15
N SER A 22 5.59 14.34 15.65
CA SER A 22 6.46 13.20 15.36
C SER A 22 6.21 12.87 13.89
N GLY A 23 6.99 13.48 13.00
CA GLY A 23 7.10 13.01 11.64
C GLY A 23 7.57 11.55 11.72
N ALA A 24 6.74 10.62 11.26
CA ALA A 24 7.15 9.24 11.10
C ALA A 24 8.30 9.23 10.09
N VAL A 25 9.52 9.19 10.59
CA VAL A 25 10.70 8.85 9.78
C VAL A 25 10.48 7.39 9.40
N ALA A 26 10.36 7.12 8.10
CA ALA A 26 10.31 5.76 7.58
C ALA A 26 11.48 4.98 8.16
N GLY A 27 11.19 4.05 9.07
CA GLY A 27 12.20 3.37 9.85
C GLY A 27 12.99 2.41 8.96
N THR A 28 14.30 2.56 8.94
CA THR A 28 15.17 1.41 8.68
C THR A 28 15.18 0.57 9.95
N THR A 29 15.00 -0.75 9.83
CA THR A 29 15.25 -1.68 10.92
C THR A 29 16.75 -1.70 11.27
N ASP A 30 17.13 -2.20 12.43
CA ASP A 30 18.55 -2.26 12.87
C ASP A 30 19.44 -3.07 11.90
N ASP A 31 18.85 -3.91 11.05
CA ASP A 31 19.52 -4.71 10.01
C ASP A 31 19.63 -3.99 8.66
N GLY A 32 19.16 -2.74 8.56
CA GLY A 32 19.19 -1.93 7.33
C GLY A 32 18.04 -2.22 6.35
N PHE A 33 17.02 -2.99 6.74
CA PHE A 33 15.83 -3.19 5.93
C PHE A 33 14.98 -1.91 5.85
N VAL A 34 14.60 -1.52 4.64
CA VAL A 34 13.78 -0.33 4.35
C VAL A 34 12.35 -0.76 4.04
N ASP A 35 11.38 -0.21 4.74
CA ASP A 35 9.96 -0.43 4.41
C ASP A 35 9.51 0.55 3.30
N TYR A 36 9.77 0.17 2.06
CA TYR A 36 9.41 0.98 0.88
C TYR A 36 7.90 1.20 0.76
N ALA A 37 7.09 0.21 1.17
CA ALA A 37 5.64 0.34 1.14
C ALA A 37 5.10 1.36 2.16
N ALA A 38 5.85 1.63 3.24
CA ALA A 38 5.53 2.70 4.18
C ALA A 38 6.09 4.07 3.73
N GLN A 39 7.17 4.08 2.93
CA GLN A 39 7.73 5.33 2.41
C GLN A 39 6.87 5.93 1.30
N LEU A 40 6.26 5.10 0.46
CA LEU A 40 5.40 5.54 -0.63
C LEU A 40 4.02 5.90 -0.09
N GLN A 41 3.64 7.17 -0.23
CA GLN A 41 2.35 7.69 0.23
C GLN A 41 1.33 7.76 -0.91
N LEU A 42 0.10 7.29 -0.65
CA LEU A 42 -1.01 7.45 -1.59
C LEU A 42 -1.36 8.93 -1.75
N ASN A 43 -1.24 9.46 -2.96
CA ASN A 43 -1.66 10.82 -3.27
C ASN A 43 -3.06 10.83 -3.88
N MET A 44 -4.09 11.06 -3.07
CA MET A 44 -5.48 11.14 -3.51
C MET A 44 -5.75 12.30 -4.49
N SER A 45 -4.85 13.31 -4.55
CA SER A 45 -4.98 14.49 -5.42
C SER A 45 -4.20 14.35 -6.74
N SER A 46 -3.47 13.25 -6.97
CA SER A 46 -2.80 13.02 -8.26
C SER A 46 -3.82 12.82 -9.38
N ALA A 47 -3.40 13.04 -10.63
CA ALA A 47 -4.26 12.92 -11.80
C ALA A 47 -4.62 11.47 -12.18
N THR A 48 -4.01 10.48 -11.54
CA THR A 48 -4.28 9.05 -11.81
C THR A 48 -5.70 8.68 -11.45
N ALA A 49 -6.32 7.78 -12.22
CA ALA A 49 -7.64 7.25 -11.90
C ALA A 49 -7.60 6.42 -10.62
N LYS A 50 -8.55 6.66 -9.72
CA LYS A 50 -8.66 5.96 -8.43
C LYS A 50 -10.10 5.60 -8.11
N THR A 51 -10.27 4.49 -7.38
CA THR A 51 -11.58 4.08 -6.86
C THR A 51 -11.44 3.33 -5.55
N SER A 52 -12.43 3.47 -4.67
CA SER A 52 -12.59 2.55 -3.55
C SER A 52 -13.03 1.18 -4.05
N ALA A 53 -12.65 0.14 -3.32
CA ALA A 53 -12.95 -1.23 -3.70
C ALA A 53 -13.15 -2.13 -2.48
N THR A 54 -13.87 -3.24 -2.67
CA THR A 54 -13.90 -4.36 -1.71
C THR A 54 -13.54 -5.65 -2.42
N VAL A 55 -12.91 -6.59 -1.71
CA VAL A 55 -12.50 -7.86 -2.32
C VAL A 55 -13.74 -8.70 -2.64
N ARG A 56 -13.86 -9.14 -3.90
CA ARG A 56 -14.85 -10.12 -4.34
C ARG A 56 -14.29 -11.53 -4.36
N THR A 57 -13.13 -11.73 -5.02
CA THR A 57 -12.52 -13.05 -5.19
C THR A 57 -11.01 -12.94 -5.32
N HIS A 58 -10.28 -13.69 -4.51
CA HIS A 58 -8.86 -13.92 -4.71
C HIS A 58 -8.65 -14.97 -5.81
N VAL A 59 -7.78 -14.67 -6.76
CA VAL A 59 -7.43 -15.59 -7.85
C VAL A 59 -6.01 -16.10 -7.65
N ASP A 60 -5.05 -15.15 -7.45
CA ASP A 60 -3.63 -15.43 -7.31
C ASP A 60 -2.96 -14.32 -6.49
N GLY A 61 -1.64 -14.40 -6.27
CA GLY A 61 -0.90 -13.40 -5.51
C GLY A 61 -0.92 -11.99 -6.12
N ASP A 62 -1.08 -11.87 -7.44
CA ASP A 62 -1.14 -10.60 -8.17
C ASP A 62 -2.42 -10.39 -8.98
N THR A 63 -3.41 -11.23 -8.77
CA THR A 63 -4.70 -11.18 -9.46
C THR A 63 -5.85 -11.32 -8.47
N VAL A 64 -6.67 -10.28 -8.36
CA VAL A 64 -7.83 -10.22 -7.46
C VAL A 64 -9.00 -9.58 -8.19
N HIS A 65 -10.21 -10.09 -7.99
CA HIS A 65 -11.43 -9.41 -8.44
C HIS A 65 -11.98 -8.56 -7.30
N PHE A 66 -12.32 -7.32 -7.62
CA PHE A 66 -12.87 -6.35 -6.68
C PHE A 66 -14.26 -5.90 -7.08
N ASP A 67 -15.11 -5.64 -6.10
CA ASP A 67 -16.32 -4.86 -6.28
C ASP A 67 -15.94 -3.39 -6.33
N VAL A 68 -16.42 -2.68 -7.35
CA VAL A 68 -16.18 -1.26 -7.60
C VAL A 68 -17.47 -0.58 -8.04
N PRO A 69 -17.57 0.77 -7.98
CA PRO A 69 -18.71 1.50 -8.53
C PRO A 69 -18.92 1.21 -10.03
N GLU A 70 -20.18 1.15 -10.48
CA GLU A 70 -20.57 0.95 -11.88
C GLU A 70 -20.01 2.02 -12.84
N SER A 71 -19.64 3.20 -12.30
CA SER A 71 -18.94 4.24 -13.04
C SER A 71 -17.51 3.85 -13.46
N VAL A 72 -16.93 2.83 -12.82
CA VAL A 72 -15.60 2.28 -13.13
C VAL A 72 -15.73 1.04 -14.03
N CYS A 73 -16.59 0.11 -13.66
CA CYS A 73 -16.92 -1.09 -14.43
C CYS A 73 -18.43 -1.27 -14.47
N ALA A 74 -19.01 -1.39 -15.64
CA ALA A 74 -20.47 -1.44 -15.83
C ALA A 74 -21.15 -2.63 -15.12
N ASP A 75 -20.42 -3.73 -14.91
CA ASP A 75 -20.87 -4.91 -14.16
C ASP A 75 -20.51 -4.86 -12.66
N GLY A 76 -19.96 -3.73 -12.21
CA GLY A 76 -19.51 -3.53 -10.83
C GLY A 76 -18.29 -4.35 -10.42
N VAL A 77 -17.61 -5.04 -11.36
CA VAL A 77 -16.49 -5.94 -11.08
C VAL A 77 -15.23 -5.52 -11.82
N LEU A 78 -14.19 -5.17 -11.08
CA LEU A 78 -12.86 -4.92 -11.62
C LEU A 78 -11.99 -6.16 -11.41
N LYS A 79 -11.59 -6.80 -12.53
CA LYS A 79 -10.59 -7.87 -12.51
C LYS A 79 -9.21 -7.24 -12.53
N ALA A 80 -8.56 -7.20 -11.39
CA ALA A 80 -7.28 -6.55 -11.21
C ALA A 80 -6.11 -7.45 -11.56
N ARG A 81 -5.13 -6.90 -12.30
CA ARG A 81 -3.77 -7.39 -12.44
C ARG A 81 -2.83 -6.36 -11.81
N PHE A 82 -2.02 -6.78 -10.84
CA PHE A 82 -1.14 -5.86 -10.13
C PHE A 82 0.00 -5.39 -11.01
N LEU A 83 0.22 -4.08 -11.04
CA LEU A 83 1.27 -3.42 -11.82
C LEU A 83 2.66 -3.75 -11.28
N ALA A 84 3.65 -3.69 -12.16
CA ALA A 84 5.08 -3.76 -11.91
C ALA A 84 5.62 -5.13 -11.45
N LEU A 85 4.78 -6.14 -11.27
CA LEU A 85 5.19 -7.41 -10.70
C LEU A 85 4.50 -8.62 -11.34
N ASN A 86 5.06 -9.80 -11.07
CA ASN A 86 4.48 -11.10 -11.35
C ASN A 86 4.79 -12.05 -10.19
N THR A 87 3.75 -12.53 -9.51
CA THR A 87 3.90 -13.60 -8.51
C THR A 87 4.04 -14.96 -9.19
N PRO A 88 4.66 -15.95 -8.55
CA PRO A 88 4.56 -17.33 -9.01
C PRO A 88 3.11 -17.82 -8.97
N GLU A 89 2.77 -18.73 -9.89
CA GLU A 89 1.43 -19.29 -10.00
C GLU A 89 1.03 -20.07 -8.74
N SER A 90 -0.16 -19.78 -8.19
CA SER A 90 -0.75 -20.50 -7.05
C SER A 90 -1.88 -21.44 -7.48
N THR A 91 -2.30 -21.37 -8.76
CA THR A 91 -3.39 -22.17 -9.35
C THR A 91 -2.89 -22.94 -10.56
N GLY A 92 -3.56 -24.02 -10.92
CA GLY A 92 -3.15 -24.86 -12.07
C GLY A 92 -1.81 -25.54 -11.82
N LYS A 93 -0.74 -25.10 -12.49
CA LYS A 93 0.64 -25.55 -12.22
C LYS A 93 1.23 -24.70 -11.11
N ILE A 94 1.13 -25.16 -9.87
CA ILE A 94 1.65 -24.46 -8.70
C ILE A 94 3.17 -24.33 -8.81
N GLU A 95 3.66 -23.11 -8.67
CA GLU A 95 5.08 -22.78 -8.60
C GLU A 95 5.55 -22.61 -7.16
N GLU A 96 6.86 -22.72 -6.94
CA GLU A 96 7.46 -22.44 -5.64
C GLU A 96 7.15 -21.00 -5.20
N TYR A 97 6.76 -20.80 -3.95
CA TYR A 97 6.25 -19.55 -3.36
C TYR A 97 4.91 -19.03 -3.91
N GLY A 98 4.26 -19.66 -4.90
CA GLY A 98 2.97 -19.18 -5.43
C GLY A 98 1.89 -19.15 -4.36
N VAL A 99 1.73 -20.24 -3.61
CA VAL A 99 0.78 -20.31 -2.48
C VAL A 99 1.09 -19.29 -1.41
N ALA A 100 2.38 -19.08 -1.09
CA ALA A 100 2.79 -18.10 -0.08
C ALA A 100 2.49 -16.65 -0.52
N ALA A 101 2.75 -16.31 -1.79
CA ALA A 101 2.40 -15.00 -2.36
C ALA A 101 0.88 -14.76 -2.36
N SER A 102 0.10 -15.78 -2.74
CA SER A 102 -1.37 -15.71 -2.71
C SER A 102 -1.92 -15.50 -1.30
N HIS A 103 -1.41 -16.24 -0.32
CA HIS A 103 -1.80 -16.08 1.09
C HIS A 103 -1.41 -14.70 1.63
N PHE A 104 -0.22 -14.19 1.30
CA PHE A 104 0.22 -12.85 1.69
C PHE A 104 -0.76 -11.77 1.19
N THR A 105 -1.12 -11.81 -0.08
CA THR A 105 -2.11 -10.90 -0.66
C THR A 105 -3.47 -11.03 0.03
N GLN A 106 -3.94 -12.27 0.22
CA GLN A 106 -5.22 -12.54 0.89
C GLN A 106 -5.26 -12.01 2.31
N GLU A 107 -4.23 -12.24 3.11
CA GLU A 107 -4.14 -11.78 4.50
C GLU A 107 -4.18 -10.25 4.60
N LYS A 108 -3.38 -9.56 3.78
CA LYS A 108 -3.35 -8.09 3.76
C LYS A 108 -4.70 -7.48 3.40
N LEU A 109 -5.34 -8.00 2.37
CA LEU A 109 -6.63 -7.47 1.90
C LEU A 109 -7.79 -7.86 2.81
N ALA A 110 -7.77 -9.05 3.45
CA ALA A 110 -8.80 -9.48 4.39
C ALA A 110 -8.79 -8.66 5.69
N SER A 111 -7.63 -8.17 6.12
CA SER A 111 -7.48 -7.34 7.32
C SER A 111 -7.65 -5.84 7.05
N ALA A 112 -7.74 -5.42 5.78
CA ALA A 112 -7.81 -4.02 5.41
C ALA A 112 -9.15 -3.39 5.79
N VAL A 113 -9.11 -2.20 6.42
CA VAL A 113 -10.31 -1.40 6.72
C VAL A 113 -10.75 -0.57 5.53
N SER A 114 -9.86 -0.33 4.58
CA SER A 114 -10.13 0.38 3.33
C SER A 114 -9.17 -0.08 2.24
N ILE A 115 -9.67 -0.15 0.99
CA ILE A 115 -8.88 -0.47 -0.20
C ILE A 115 -9.14 0.59 -1.26
N ILE A 116 -8.05 1.11 -1.85
CA ILE A 116 -8.08 1.99 -3.02
C ILE A 116 -7.32 1.31 -4.14
N LEU A 117 -7.94 1.24 -5.31
CA LEU A 117 -7.27 0.87 -6.55
C LEU A 117 -6.87 2.15 -7.28
N GLU A 118 -5.67 2.16 -7.83
CA GLU A 118 -5.13 3.27 -8.60
C GLU A 118 -4.57 2.77 -9.93
N SER A 119 -4.91 3.44 -11.03
CA SER A 119 -4.28 3.23 -12.34
C SER A 119 -2.91 3.92 -12.41
N ASP A 120 -2.10 3.57 -13.39
CA ASP A 120 -0.81 4.24 -13.64
C ASP A 120 -0.96 5.59 -14.39
N SER A 121 -2.17 5.91 -14.85
CA SER A 121 -2.51 7.12 -15.59
C SER A 121 -3.87 7.70 -15.16
N ASP A 122 -4.35 8.71 -15.89
CA ASP A 122 -5.67 9.34 -15.70
C ASP A 122 -6.86 8.45 -16.11
N ARG A 123 -6.59 7.25 -16.64
CA ARG A 123 -7.60 6.29 -17.12
C ARG A 123 -7.23 4.86 -16.71
N TRP A 124 -8.22 3.99 -16.72
CA TRP A 124 -8.02 2.56 -16.50
C TRP A 124 -7.44 1.91 -17.75
N GLU A 125 -6.38 1.13 -17.58
CA GLU A 125 -5.68 0.44 -18.65
C GLU A 125 -5.84 -1.08 -18.50
N LEU A 126 -6.05 -1.76 -19.64
CA LEU A 126 -6.15 -3.23 -19.66
C LEU A 126 -4.76 -3.85 -19.82
N ASP A 127 -4.61 -5.04 -19.28
CA ASP A 127 -3.44 -5.88 -19.56
C ASP A 127 -3.42 -6.35 -21.03
N SER A 128 -2.34 -6.99 -21.45
CA SER A 128 -2.15 -7.47 -22.82
C SER A 128 -3.18 -8.52 -23.25
N THR A 129 -3.89 -9.16 -22.31
CA THR A 129 -4.98 -10.11 -22.61
C THR A 129 -6.30 -9.40 -22.85
N GLY A 130 -6.43 -8.12 -22.47
CA GLY A 130 -7.65 -7.32 -22.55
C GLY A 130 -8.73 -7.71 -21.55
N GLY A 131 -8.41 -8.60 -20.60
CA GLY A 131 -9.38 -9.14 -19.65
C GLY A 131 -9.27 -8.61 -18.22
N ARG A 132 -8.16 -7.94 -17.87
CA ARG A 132 -7.88 -7.45 -16.53
C ARG A 132 -7.39 -6.00 -16.58
N MET A 133 -7.74 -5.22 -15.56
CA MET A 133 -7.22 -3.85 -15.38
C MET A 133 -5.91 -3.86 -14.62
N LEU A 134 -4.95 -3.08 -15.09
CA LEU A 134 -3.65 -2.88 -14.47
C LEU A 134 -3.80 -1.88 -13.32
N VAL A 135 -3.43 -2.28 -12.09
CA VAL A 135 -3.66 -1.47 -10.90
C VAL A 135 -2.49 -1.50 -9.91
N TRP A 136 -2.33 -0.38 -9.20
CA TRP A 136 -1.70 -0.30 -7.91
C TRP A 136 -2.77 -0.54 -6.84
N VAL A 137 -2.49 -1.42 -5.89
CA VAL A 137 -3.42 -1.75 -4.81
C VAL A 137 -2.91 -1.12 -3.52
N TRP A 138 -3.71 -0.24 -2.97
CA TRP A 138 -3.47 0.42 -1.70
C TRP A 138 -4.44 -0.11 -0.66
N TYR A 139 -3.95 -0.46 0.51
CA TYR A 139 -4.80 -0.89 1.62
C TYR A 139 -4.45 -0.15 2.90
N GLN A 140 -5.45 0.10 3.72
CA GLN A 140 -5.30 0.70 5.03
C GLN A 140 -5.41 -0.39 6.09
N PRO A 141 -4.34 -0.68 6.86
CA PRO A 141 -4.31 -1.83 7.78
C PRO A 141 -5.16 -1.65 9.05
N SER A 142 -5.46 -0.41 9.45
CA SER A 142 -6.33 -0.06 10.58
C SER A 142 -6.86 1.36 10.42
N GLU A 143 -7.92 1.71 11.18
CA GLU A 143 -8.45 3.07 11.17
C GLU A 143 -7.36 4.09 11.56
N GLY A 144 -7.25 5.16 10.78
CA GLY A 144 -6.28 6.24 10.98
C GLY A 144 -4.84 5.91 10.59
N ALA A 145 -4.53 4.67 10.17
CA ALA A 145 -3.22 4.34 9.62
C ALA A 145 -3.06 4.89 8.19
N GLU A 146 -1.81 5.11 7.78
CA GLU A 146 -1.50 5.44 6.39
C GLU A 146 -1.77 4.23 5.46
N TYR A 147 -2.12 4.53 4.21
CA TYR A 147 -2.23 3.49 3.19
C TYR A 147 -0.87 2.89 2.86
N ARG A 148 -0.86 1.59 2.64
CA ARG A 148 0.33 0.83 2.21
C ARG A 148 0.12 0.31 0.80
N ASN A 149 1.18 0.33 -0.01
CA ASN A 149 1.13 -0.19 -1.37
C ASN A 149 1.44 -1.70 -1.38
N LEU A 150 0.43 -2.52 -1.67
CA LEU A 150 0.56 -3.99 -1.66
C LEU A 150 1.50 -4.51 -2.75
N ASN A 151 1.56 -3.83 -3.91
CA ASN A 151 2.48 -4.19 -4.98
C ASN A 151 3.94 -4.08 -4.50
N LEU A 152 4.27 -3.00 -3.78
CA LEU A 152 5.58 -2.83 -3.18
C LEU A 152 5.87 -3.84 -2.06
N GLU A 153 4.88 -4.17 -1.23
CA GLU A 153 5.06 -5.18 -0.19
C GLU A 153 5.38 -6.57 -0.77
N LEU A 154 4.73 -6.96 -1.86
CA LEU A 154 5.04 -8.21 -2.55
C LEU A 154 6.47 -8.23 -3.09
N LEU A 155 6.94 -7.10 -3.66
CA LEU A 155 8.31 -6.98 -4.17
C LEU A 155 9.35 -6.96 -3.04
N GLN A 156 9.17 -6.09 -2.03
CA GLN A 156 10.15 -5.92 -0.94
C GLN A 156 10.31 -7.16 -0.06
N ASN A 157 9.29 -8.01 0.01
CA ASN A 157 9.33 -9.29 0.72
C ASN A 157 9.70 -10.48 -0.18
N GLY A 158 10.03 -10.25 -1.46
CA GLY A 158 10.47 -11.31 -2.37
C GLY A 158 9.37 -12.30 -2.79
N TYR A 159 8.11 -11.93 -2.69
CA TYR A 159 6.98 -12.76 -3.16
C TYR A 159 6.67 -12.60 -4.65
N ALA A 160 7.30 -11.64 -5.30
CA ALA A 160 7.08 -11.36 -6.72
C ALA A 160 8.38 -11.04 -7.45
N ARG A 161 8.39 -11.33 -8.76
CA ARG A 161 9.42 -10.87 -9.70
C ARG A 161 8.99 -9.53 -10.29
N ALA A 162 9.95 -8.69 -10.70
CA ALA A 162 9.64 -7.49 -11.47
C ALA A 162 9.04 -7.86 -12.83
N TYR A 163 8.00 -7.13 -13.24
CA TYR A 163 7.41 -7.25 -14.56
C TYR A 163 6.97 -5.87 -15.06
N SER A 164 7.53 -5.43 -16.20
CA SER A 164 7.22 -4.11 -16.81
C SER A 164 7.37 -2.92 -15.85
N THR A 165 8.34 -2.96 -14.93
CA THR A 165 8.50 -1.93 -13.88
C THR A 165 9.00 -0.59 -14.43
N ALA A 166 9.83 -0.58 -15.48
CA ALA A 166 10.61 0.59 -15.90
C ALA A 166 9.77 1.80 -16.35
N ASN A 167 8.54 1.60 -16.81
CA ASN A 167 7.68 2.63 -17.37
C ASN A 167 6.53 3.05 -16.44
N ASN A 168 6.46 2.50 -15.23
CA ASN A 168 5.40 2.79 -14.27
C ASN A 168 5.77 3.98 -13.39
N GLN A 169 4.76 4.73 -12.91
CA GLN A 169 4.98 5.90 -12.05
C GLN A 169 5.79 5.57 -10.78
N TYR A 170 5.68 4.34 -10.25
CA TYR A 170 6.41 3.87 -9.07
C TYR A 170 7.55 2.91 -9.40
N GLY A 171 7.97 2.83 -10.66
CA GLY A 171 8.97 1.86 -11.14
C GLY A 171 10.33 1.96 -10.43
N SER A 172 10.77 3.16 -10.10
CA SER A 172 12.04 3.39 -9.40
C SER A 172 12.03 2.76 -7.98
N ILE A 173 10.98 3.02 -7.20
CA ILE A 173 10.88 2.47 -5.84
C ILE A 173 10.63 0.96 -5.87
N CYS A 174 9.91 0.44 -6.88
CA CYS A 174 9.75 -1.01 -7.11
C CYS A 174 11.09 -1.69 -7.36
N SER A 175 11.97 -1.06 -8.14
CA SER A 175 13.33 -1.59 -8.38
C SER A 175 14.14 -1.64 -7.10
N SER A 176 14.12 -0.59 -6.29
CA SER A 176 14.81 -0.56 -4.99
C SER A 176 14.29 -1.63 -4.02
N ALA A 177 12.96 -1.80 -3.95
CA ALA A 177 12.32 -2.84 -3.14
C ALA A 177 12.76 -4.25 -3.56
N LEU A 178 12.83 -4.50 -4.87
CA LEU A 178 13.28 -5.77 -5.42
C LEU A 178 14.77 -6.05 -5.14
N ASP A 179 15.61 -5.02 -5.30
CA ASP A 179 17.06 -5.16 -5.03
C ASP A 179 17.31 -5.46 -3.55
N GLN A 180 16.52 -4.86 -2.66
CA GLN A 180 16.54 -5.20 -1.24
C GLN A 180 16.14 -6.66 -1.00
N ALA A 181 15.06 -7.16 -1.61
CA ALA A 181 14.64 -8.54 -1.46
C ALA A 181 15.76 -9.53 -1.89
N ARG A 182 16.47 -9.21 -2.97
CA ARG A 182 17.64 -9.97 -3.42
C ARG A 182 18.81 -9.91 -2.45
N GLN A 183 19.11 -8.71 -1.92
CA GLN A 183 20.19 -8.51 -0.96
C GLN A 183 19.96 -9.32 0.32
N PHE A 184 18.74 -9.33 0.83
CA PHE A 184 18.35 -10.05 2.05
C PHE A 184 17.98 -11.52 1.80
N LYS A 185 17.99 -11.98 0.54
CA LYS A 185 17.63 -13.36 0.13
C LYS A 185 16.25 -13.78 0.63
N LEU A 186 15.25 -12.92 0.37
CA LEU A 186 13.88 -13.15 0.81
C LEU A 186 13.12 -14.01 -0.20
N ASN A 187 12.45 -15.05 0.28
CA ASN A 187 11.54 -15.92 -0.47
C ASN A 187 12.10 -16.38 -1.84
N LEU A 188 11.74 -15.74 -2.96
CA LEU A 188 12.18 -16.08 -4.32
C LEU A 188 13.69 -15.84 -4.59
N TYR A 189 14.43 -15.22 -3.70
CA TYR A 189 15.80 -14.74 -3.94
C TYR A 189 16.86 -15.29 -2.99
#